data_e4500ff48b62bcddbe47d4740495e844
#
_entry.id   e4500ff48b62bcddbe47d4740495e844
#
_cell.length_a   1.000
_cell.length_b   1.000
_cell.length_c   1.000
_cell.angle_alpha   90.00
_cell.angle_beta   90.00
_cell.angle_gamma   90.00
#
_symmetry.space_group_name_H-M   'P 1'
#
loop_
_entity.id
_entity.type
_entity.pdbx_description
1 polymer ?
#
loop_
_entity_poly.entity_id
_entity_poly.type
_entity_poly.pdbx_seq_one_letter_code
_entity_poly.pdbx_strand_id
1 'polypeptide(L)'
;KPPPAPFDDRVTIDPEVQAAIDKALRFLARVQLSDGSWGNTAMTGFALLAFMANGHLPNQGEHGKVVSAGVRHLITQTREDGYLINARGGNMYCHGIAALALTQVVSMTGDEDVRKVTKKAIDLILKTQNYEGGWRYDPSPTGADISVTIMQVMALRGAKDIGLHVPDKVLENS
;
A
#
# COMPACT_ATOMS: atom_id res chain seq x y z
N LYS A 1 -35.36 -10.50 -23.76
CA LYS A 1 -34.84 -10.59 -22.40
C LYS A 1 -34.96 -9.21 -21.76
N PRO A 2 -35.55 -9.03 -20.59
CA PRO A 2 -35.57 -7.74 -19.94
C PRO A 2 -34.12 -7.30 -19.65
N PRO A 3 -33.83 -5.99 -19.68
CA PRO A 3 -32.50 -5.50 -19.29
C PRO A 3 -32.20 -5.91 -17.84
N PRO A 4 -30.91 -6.19 -17.51
CA PRO A 4 -30.54 -6.50 -16.14
C PRO A 4 -30.97 -5.33 -15.24
N ALA A 5 -31.43 -5.66 -14.02
CA ALA A 5 -31.76 -4.66 -13.03
C ALA A 5 -30.55 -3.75 -12.79
N PRO A 6 -30.77 -2.43 -12.57
CA PRO A 6 -29.67 -1.53 -12.25
C PRO A 6 -28.92 -2.06 -11.03
N PHE A 7 -27.59 -2.04 -11.12
CA PHE A 7 -26.71 -2.41 -10.00
C PHE A 7 -27.08 -1.52 -8.82
N ASP A 8 -27.45 -2.12 -7.68
CA ASP A 8 -27.67 -1.34 -6.45
C ASP A 8 -26.29 -1.02 -5.87
N ASP A 9 -25.80 0.19 -6.09
CA ASP A 9 -24.48 0.70 -5.64
C ASP A 9 -24.39 0.82 -4.11
N ARG A 10 -25.50 0.57 -3.39
CA ARG A 10 -25.54 0.67 -1.95
C ARG A 10 -25.16 -0.66 -1.29
N VAL A 11 -23.85 -0.98 -1.31
CA VAL A 11 -23.35 -2.03 -0.43
C VAL A 11 -23.46 -1.52 1.01
N THR A 12 -24.52 -1.88 1.69
CA THR A 12 -24.65 -1.65 3.14
C THR A 12 -23.90 -2.73 3.88
N ILE A 13 -22.86 -2.34 4.63
CA ILE A 13 -22.18 -3.27 5.53
C ILE A 13 -23.13 -3.62 6.67
N ASP A 14 -23.31 -4.91 6.93
CA ASP A 14 -24.11 -5.39 8.06
C ASP A 14 -23.56 -4.81 9.38
N PRO A 15 -24.41 -4.33 10.31
CA PRO A 15 -23.97 -3.75 11.58
C PRO A 15 -23.08 -4.68 12.42
N GLU A 16 -23.28 -5.98 12.39
CA GLU A 16 -22.42 -6.94 13.10
C GLU A 16 -21.03 -7.00 12.45
N VAL A 17 -20.95 -6.98 11.12
CA VAL A 17 -19.69 -6.92 10.38
C VAL A 17 -18.97 -5.60 10.67
N GLN A 18 -19.68 -4.47 10.66
CA GLN A 18 -19.07 -3.17 11.01
C GLN A 18 -18.53 -3.17 12.44
N ALA A 19 -19.26 -3.71 13.41
CA ALA A 19 -18.81 -3.81 14.80
C ALA A 19 -17.54 -4.68 14.93
N ALA A 20 -17.43 -5.74 14.12
CA ALA A 20 -16.23 -6.58 14.07
C ALA A 20 -15.03 -5.83 13.46
N ILE A 21 -15.24 -5.05 12.40
CA ILE A 21 -14.22 -4.19 11.78
C ILE A 21 -13.72 -3.16 12.81
N ASP A 22 -14.63 -2.44 13.46
CA ASP A 22 -14.29 -1.43 14.47
C ASP A 22 -13.48 -2.03 15.63
N LYS A 23 -13.85 -3.23 16.07
CA LYS A 23 -13.09 -3.96 17.11
C LYS A 23 -11.68 -4.30 16.64
N ALA A 24 -11.53 -4.73 15.38
CA ALA A 24 -10.23 -5.05 14.80
C ALA A 24 -9.35 -3.78 14.66
N LEU A 25 -9.92 -2.66 14.20
CA LEU A 25 -9.19 -1.39 14.09
C LEU A 25 -8.76 -0.85 15.46
N ARG A 26 -9.62 -0.92 16.48
CA ARG A 26 -9.22 -0.58 17.86
C ARG A 26 -8.10 -1.47 18.38
N PHE A 27 -8.10 -2.76 18.04
CA PHE A 27 -6.99 -3.65 18.37
C PHE A 27 -5.70 -3.20 17.67
N LEU A 28 -5.73 -2.97 16.36
CA LEU A 28 -4.57 -2.49 15.60
C LEU A 28 -4.03 -1.18 16.18
N ALA A 29 -4.90 -0.22 16.50
CA ALA A 29 -4.49 1.05 17.11
C ALA A 29 -3.75 0.84 18.45
N ARG A 30 -4.21 -0.10 19.27
CA ARG A 30 -3.62 -0.40 20.59
C ARG A 30 -2.26 -1.09 20.49
N VAL A 31 -2.03 -1.90 19.46
CA VAL A 31 -0.79 -2.67 19.28
C VAL A 31 0.24 -1.97 18.39
N GLN A 32 -0.04 -0.76 17.94
CA GLN A 32 0.93 0.06 17.21
C GLN A 32 2.15 0.32 18.10
N LEU A 33 3.34 0.13 17.54
CA LEU A 33 4.60 0.37 18.23
C LEU A 33 4.89 1.87 18.35
N SER A 34 5.76 2.23 19.30
CA SER A 34 6.11 3.63 19.56
C SER A 34 6.76 4.35 18.38
N ASP A 35 7.34 3.60 17.41
CA ASP A 35 7.88 4.14 16.17
C ASP A 35 6.83 4.32 15.07
N GLY A 36 5.57 4.06 15.37
CA GLY A 36 4.44 4.16 14.44
C GLY A 36 4.20 2.93 13.57
N SER A 37 5.01 1.89 13.68
CA SER A 37 4.89 0.67 12.88
C SER A 37 4.02 -0.41 13.55
N TRP A 38 3.74 -1.48 12.78
CA TRP A 38 3.21 -2.76 13.27
C TRP A 38 4.21 -3.91 13.03
N GLY A 39 5.50 -3.60 12.97
CA GLY A 39 6.56 -4.53 12.68
C GLY A 39 7.37 -4.13 11.45
N ASN A 40 7.46 -5.01 10.44
CA ASN A 40 8.09 -4.64 9.17
C ASN A 40 7.20 -3.72 8.31
N THR A 41 7.72 -3.28 7.16
CA THR A 41 7.02 -2.35 6.27
C THR A 41 5.74 -2.94 5.67
N ALA A 42 5.66 -4.27 5.46
CA ALA A 42 4.44 -4.91 4.98
C ALA A 42 3.32 -4.89 6.03
N MET A 43 3.63 -5.24 7.28
CA MET A 43 2.65 -5.21 8.37
C MET A 43 2.11 -3.80 8.59
N THR A 44 3.00 -2.80 8.49
CA THR A 44 2.61 -1.38 8.57
C THR A 44 1.74 -0.99 7.37
N GLY A 45 2.09 -1.41 6.16
CA GLY A 45 1.29 -1.18 4.95
C GLY A 45 -0.11 -1.77 5.04
N PHE A 46 -0.24 -3.04 5.47
CA PHE A 46 -1.55 -3.68 5.65
C PHE A 46 -2.41 -2.99 6.71
N ALA A 47 -1.82 -2.61 7.85
CA ALA A 47 -2.55 -1.88 8.88
C ALA A 47 -3.08 -0.53 8.35
N LEU A 48 -2.24 0.22 7.63
CA LEU A 48 -2.66 1.49 7.00
C LEU A 48 -3.79 1.28 5.99
N LEU A 49 -3.70 0.26 5.13
CA LEU A 49 -4.77 -0.08 4.17
C LEU A 49 -6.08 -0.41 4.89
N ALA A 50 -6.03 -1.16 6.01
CA ALA A 50 -7.22 -1.48 6.79
C ALA A 50 -7.89 -0.23 7.39
N PHE A 51 -7.11 0.69 7.97
CA PHE A 51 -7.62 1.95 8.48
C PHE A 51 -8.22 2.82 7.38
N MET A 52 -7.53 2.98 6.25
CA MET A 52 -7.97 3.81 5.14
C MET A 52 -9.22 3.25 4.47
N ALA A 53 -9.34 1.94 4.33
CA ALA A 53 -10.55 1.28 3.80
C ALA A 53 -11.80 1.56 4.66
N ASN A 54 -11.60 1.87 5.95
CA ASN A 54 -12.69 2.27 6.86
C ASN A 54 -12.78 3.80 7.08
N GLY A 55 -12.18 4.60 6.19
CA GLY A 55 -12.31 6.06 6.18
C GLY A 55 -11.42 6.82 7.15
N HIS A 56 -10.45 6.17 7.81
CA HIS A 56 -9.47 6.84 8.67
C HIS A 56 -8.25 7.27 7.85
N LEU A 57 -8.09 8.57 7.66
CA LEU A 57 -6.98 9.16 6.92
C LEU A 57 -5.96 9.81 7.88
N PRO A 58 -4.75 10.16 7.43
CA PRO A 58 -3.81 10.92 8.23
C PRO A 58 -4.46 12.18 8.82
N ASN A 59 -4.43 12.29 10.14
CA ASN A 59 -5.05 13.36 10.94
C ASN A 59 -6.58 13.49 10.83
N GLN A 60 -7.28 12.50 10.24
CA GLN A 60 -8.73 12.49 10.09
C GLN A 60 -9.34 11.19 10.60
N GLY A 61 -10.57 11.30 11.16
CA GLY A 61 -11.26 10.17 11.78
C GLY A 61 -10.70 9.82 13.16
N GLU A 62 -11.33 8.88 13.83
CA GLU A 62 -10.98 8.43 15.19
C GLU A 62 -9.52 7.97 15.30
N HIS A 63 -9.02 7.29 14.28
CA HIS A 63 -7.67 6.72 14.24
C HIS A 63 -6.66 7.56 13.43
N GLY A 64 -6.97 8.82 13.10
CA GLY A 64 -6.13 9.66 12.25
C GLY A 64 -4.69 9.84 12.74
N LYS A 65 -4.45 9.92 14.05
CA LYS A 65 -3.10 9.99 14.63
C LYS A 65 -2.33 8.68 14.44
N VAL A 66 -3.01 7.56 14.57
CA VAL A 66 -2.46 6.21 14.33
C VAL A 66 -2.02 6.07 12.88
N VAL A 67 -2.89 6.46 11.94
CA VAL A 67 -2.58 6.46 10.51
C VAL A 67 -1.40 7.38 10.19
N SER A 68 -1.39 8.61 10.73
CA SER A 68 -0.28 9.55 10.53
C SER A 68 1.06 9.00 11.03
N ALA A 69 1.07 8.32 12.18
CA ALA A 69 2.28 7.72 12.71
C ALA A 69 2.82 6.59 11.81
N GLY A 70 1.93 5.73 11.30
CA GLY A 70 2.28 4.67 10.37
C GLY A 70 2.82 5.19 9.03
N VAL A 71 2.17 6.20 8.46
CA VAL A 71 2.64 6.85 7.22
C VAL A 71 4.03 7.47 7.42
N ARG A 72 4.22 8.21 8.52
CA ARG A 72 5.53 8.79 8.87
C ARG A 72 6.60 7.71 9.02
N HIS A 73 6.26 6.59 9.63
CA HIS A 73 7.19 5.45 9.74
C HIS A 73 7.62 4.99 8.34
N LEU A 74 6.71 4.71 7.41
CA LEU A 74 7.05 4.27 6.06
C LEU A 74 7.94 5.29 5.34
N ILE A 75 7.64 6.58 5.45
CA ILE A 75 8.44 7.66 4.85
C ILE A 75 9.87 7.64 5.40
N THR A 76 10.03 7.54 6.72
CA THR A 76 11.36 7.57 7.36
C THR A 76 12.18 6.30 7.12
N GLN A 77 11.54 5.19 6.77
CA GLN A 77 12.21 3.92 6.44
C GLN A 77 12.56 3.80 4.95
N THR A 78 12.17 4.77 4.12
CA THR A 78 12.52 4.75 2.70
C THR A 78 13.99 5.11 2.51
N ARG A 79 14.76 4.21 1.90
CA ARG A 79 16.15 4.45 1.53
C ARG A 79 16.27 5.46 0.39
N GLU A 80 17.49 5.93 0.12
CA GLU A 80 17.76 6.86 -0.97
C GLU A 80 17.38 6.30 -2.36
N ASP A 81 17.57 4.98 -2.55
CA ASP A 81 17.19 4.25 -3.76
C ASP A 81 15.69 3.99 -3.89
N GLY A 82 14.88 4.39 -2.90
CA GLY A 82 13.44 4.18 -2.85
C GLY A 82 13.01 2.89 -2.15
N TYR A 83 13.94 2.06 -1.67
CA TYR A 83 13.58 0.79 -1.05
C TYR A 83 12.94 0.98 0.32
N LEU A 84 11.69 0.52 0.43
CA LEU A 84 10.90 0.55 1.66
C LEU A 84 11.20 -0.68 2.54
N ILE A 85 12.21 -0.57 3.37
CA ILE A 85 12.65 -1.63 4.29
C ILE A 85 13.07 -1.02 5.64
N ASN A 86 12.76 -1.68 6.73
CA ASN A 86 13.16 -1.24 8.07
C ASN A 86 14.10 -2.24 8.76
N ALA A 87 14.58 -1.89 9.96
CA ALA A 87 15.50 -2.72 10.74
C ALA A 87 14.94 -4.09 11.16
N ARG A 88 13.61 -4.27 11.09
CA ARG A 88 12.94 -5.56 11.36
C ARG A 88 12.94 -6.50 10.15
N GLY A 89 13.66 -6.13 9.11
CA GLY A 89 13.76 -6.91 7.87
C GLY A 89 12.61 -6.61 6.90
N GLY A 90 12.63 -7.36 5.81
CA GLY A 90 11.69 -7.25 4.72
C GLY A 90 12.35 -7.61 3.40
N ASN A 91 11.61 -7.54 2.35
CA ASN A 91 12.03 -7.84 0.98
C ASN A 91 11.11 -7.13 -0.01
N MET A 92 11.21 -7.42 -1.30
CA MET A 92 10.36 -6.79 -2.32
C MET A 92 8.85 -7.06 -2.11
N TYR A 93 8.46 -8.19 -1.52
CA TYR A 93 7.06 -8.39 -1.12
C TYR A 93 6.59 -7.31 -0.13
N CYS A 94 7.39 -7.04 0.90
CA CYS A 94 7.11 -6.00 1.89
C CYS A 94 7.13 -4.60 1.25
N HIS A 95 8.06 -4.37 0.34
CA HIS A 95 8.17 -3.13 -0.41
C HIS A 95 6.90 -2.83 -1.25
N GLY A 96 6.40 -3.82 -2.00
CA GLY A 96 5.20 -3.66 -2.82
C GLY A 96 3.97 -3.29 -1.99
N ILE A 97 3.76 -3.96 -0.84
CA ILE A 97 2.64 -3.64 0.06
C ILE A 97 2.77 -2.23 0.64
N ALA A 98 3.97 -1.84 1.09
CA ALA A 98 4.20 -0.51 1.63
C ALA A 98 4.02 0.58 0.55
N ALA A 99 4.52 0.34 -0.66
CA ALA A 99 4.33 1.23 -1.80
C ALA A 99 2.84 1.37 -2.16
N LEU A 100 2.08 0.27 -2.20
CA LEU A 100 0.63 0.30 -2.40
C LEU A 100 -0.06 1.15 -1.33
N ALA A 101 0.29 0.98 -0.05
CA ALA A 101 -0.29 1.78 1.02
C ALA A 101 0.00 3.28 0.83
N LEU A 102 1.22 3.64 0.43
CA LEU A 102 1.57 5.04 0.15
C LEU A 102 0.82 5.60 -1.07
N THR A 103 0.58 4.80 -2.14
CA THR A 103 -0.25 5.27 -3.28
C THR A 103 -1.67 5.59 -2.82
N GLN A 104 -2.26 4.79 -1.92
CA GLN A 104 -3.57 5.06 -1.36
C GLN A 104 -3.58 6.33 -0.50
N VAL A 105 -2.56 6.57 0.33
CA VAL A 105 -2.43 7.83 1.08
C VAL A 105 -2.42 9.02 0.12
N VAL A 106 -1.60 8.98 -0.93
CA VAL A 106 -1.54 10.06 -1.92
C VAL A 106 -2.88 10.24 -2.63
N SER A 107 -3.53 9.16 -3.03
CA SER A 107 -4.84 9.21 -3.69
C SER A 107 -5.90 9.90 -2.84
N MET A 108 -5.89 9.64 -1.54
CA MET A 108 -6.92 10.13 -0.62
C MET A 108 -6.63 11.51 -0.02
N THR A 109 -5.36 11.92 0.02
CA THR A 109 -4.95 13.16 0.69
C THR A 109 -4.36 14.22 -0.22
N GLY A 110 -3.82 13.82 -1.37
CA GLY A 110 -3.05 14.70 -2.25
C GLY A 110 -1.72 15.16 -1.66
N ASP A 111 -1.21 14.51 -0.60
CA ASP A 111 0.02 14.92 0.09
C ASP A 111 1.24 14.77 -0.83
N GLU A 112 1.86 15.90 -1.17
CA GLU A 112 2.98 15.99 -2.12
C GLU A 112 4.29 15.44 -1.53
N ASP A 113 4.48 15.45 -0.22
CA ASP A 113 5.69 14.90 0.39
C ASP A 113 5.60 13.36 0.41
N VAL A 114 4.41 12.81 0.69
CA VAL A 114 4.16 11.37 0.52
C VAL A 114 4.32 10.98 -0.95
N ARG A 115 3.83 11.79 -1.90
CA ARG A 115 3.94 11.55 -3.35
C ARG A 115 5.41 11.43 -3.80
N LYS A 116 6.30 12.30 -3.30
CA LYS A 116 7.74 12.26 -3.63
C LYS A 116 8.38 10.94 -3.19
N VAL A 117 8.06 10.47 -1.98
CA VAL A 117 8.55 9.20 -1.46
C VAL A 117 7.97 8.02 -2.23
N THR A 118 6.66 8.06 -2.48
CA THR A 118 5.95 7.05 -3.29
C THR A 118 6.59 6.93 -4.67
N LYS A 119 6.89 8.04 -5.34
CA LYS A 119 7.56 8.02 -6.64
C LYS A 119 8.89 7.27 -6.60
N LYS A 120 9.74 7.52 -5.61
CA LYS A 120 11.02 6.78 -5.46
C LYS A 120 10.78 5.27 -5.31
N ALA A 121 9.78 4.89 -4.51
CA ALA A 121 9.45 3.48 -4.32
C ALA A 121 8.96 2.83 -5.62
N ILE A 122 8.13 3.52 -6.40
CA ILE A 122 7.67 3.06 -7.70
C ILE A 122 8.81 2.98 -8.72
N ASP A 123 9.70 3.97 -8.74
CA ASP A 123 10.88 3.96 -9.62
C ASP A 123 11.75 2.71 -9.37
N LEU A 124 11.90 2.28 -8.11
CA LEU A 124 12.60 1.03 -7.78
C LEU A 124 11.88 -0.20 -8.34
N ILE A 125 10.56 -0.28 -8.20
CA ILE A 125 9.76 -1.37 -8.77
C ILE A 125 9.98 -1.45 -10.28
N LEU A 126 9.85 -0.32 -10.98
CA LEU A 126 10.05 -0.26 -12.43
C LEU A 126 11.45 -0.72 -12.86
N LYS A 127 12.47 -0.33 -12.09
CA LYS A 127 13.89 -0.66 -12.37
C LYS A 127 14.23 -2.13 -12.14
N THR A 128 13.48 -2.82 -11.30
CA THR A 128 13.80 -4.18 -10.83
C THR A 128 12.93 -5.27 -11.45
N GLN A 129 12.06 -4.94 -12.44
CA GLN A 129 11.35 -5.94 -13.21
C GLN A 129 12.35 -6.79 -14.00
N ASN A 130 12.19 -8.11 -13.98
CA ASN A 130 13.01 -9.00 -14.77
C ASN A 130 12.55 -9.04 -16.25
N TYR A 131 13.28 -9.74 -17.09
CA TYR A 131 12.99 -9.84 -18.53
C TYR A 131 11.69 -10.63 -18.83
N GLU A 132 11.22 -11.46 -17.89
CA GLU A 132 9.97 -12.23 -18.00
C GLU A 132 8.75 -11.43 -17.46
N GLY A 133 8.95 -10.21 -16.97
CA GLY A 133 7.89 -9.35 -16.46
C GLY A 133 7.63 -9.45 -14.95
N GLY A 134 8.34 -10.30 -14.22
CA GLY A 134 8.11 -10.55 -12.80
C GLY A 134 9.12 -9.92 -11.86
N TRP A 135 8.90 -10.14 -10.57
CA TRP A 135 9.78 -9.71 -9.46
C TRP A 135 9.97 -10.85 -8.47
N ARG A 136 11.10 -10.82 -7.77
CA ARG A 136 11.41 -11.73 -6.69
C ARG A 136 11.73 -10.97 -5.40
N TYR A 137 12.25 -11.67 -4.38
CA TYR A 137 12.43 -11.12 -3.04
C TYR A 137 13.51 -10.03 -2.93
N ASP A 138 14.54 -10.09 -3.77
CA ASP A 138 15.58 -9.07 -3.81
C ASP A 138 15.27 -7.98 -4.84
N PRO A 139 15.73 -6.72 -4.64
CA PRO A 139 15.55 -5.63 -5.60
C PRO A 139 16.52 -5.76 -6.78
N SER A 140 16.44 -6.87 -7.50
CA SER A 140 17.25 -7.20 -8.66
C SER A 140 16.38 -7.81 -9.76
N PRO A 141 16.70 -7.61 -11.06
CA PRO A 141 15.90 -8.10 -12.17
C PRO A 141 16.17 -9.60 -12.44
N THR A 142 16.19 -10.43 -11.41
CA THR A 142 16.51 -11.87 -11.52
C THR A 142 15.42 -12.73 -10.88
N GLY A 143 14.87 -13.66 -11.66
CA GLY A 143 13.80 -14.57 -11.22
C GLY A 143 12.48 -13.88 -10.96
N ALA A 144 11.45 -14.68 -10.70
CA ALA A 144 10.12 -14.21 -10.37
C ALA A 144 9.48 -15.10 -9.29
N ASP A 145 8.60 -14.49 -8.50
CA ASP A 145 7.69 -15.14 -7.56
C ASP A 145 6.31 -14.50 -7.74
N ILE A 146 5.29 -15.32 -7.89
CA ILE A 146 3.93 -14.83 -8.20
C ILE A 146 3.39 -13.91 -7.10
N SER A 147 3.66 -14.21 -5.84
CA SER A 147 3.17 -13.41 -4.72
C SER A 147 3.86 -12.04 -4.66
N VAL A 148 5.16 -12.00 -4.92
CA VAL A 148 5.92 -10.75 -5.01
C VAL A 148 5.46 -9.94 -6.21
N THR A 149 5.31 -10.59 -7.38
CA THR A 149 4.85 -9.94 -8.63
C THR A 149 3.50 -9.27 -8.44
N ILE A 150 2.52 -9.97 -7.83
CA ILE A 150 1.20 -9.40 -7.56
C ILE A 150 1.31 -8.10 -6.73
N MET A 151 2.14 -8.07 -5.69
CA MET A 151 2.28 -6.87 -4.86
C MET A 151 2.86 -5.68 -5.63
N GLN A 152 3.86 -5.92 -6.50
CA GLN A 152 4.40 -4.87 -7.36
C GLN A 152 3.34 -4.37 -8.38
N VAL A 153 2.62 -5.27 -9.02
CA VAL A 153 1.55 -4.91 -9.98
C VAL A 153 0.47 -4.07 -9.31
N MET A 154 0.05 -4.41 -8.09
CA MET A 154 -0.92 -3.62 -7.33
C MET A 154 -0.39 -2.21 -7.00
N ALA A 155 0.87 -2.11 -6.58
CA ALA A 155 1.51 -0.82 -6.32
C ALA A 155 1.64 0.03 -7.60
N LEU A 156 2.01 -0.58 -8.72
CA LEU A 156 2.11 0.11 -10.01
C LEU A 156 0.75 0.59 -10.52
N ARG A 157 -0.32 -0.17 -10.33
CA ARG A 157 -1.69 0.28 -10.67
C ARG A 157 -2.10 1.47 -9.81
N GLY A 158 -1.91 1.39 -8.48
CA GLY A 158 -2.15 2.53 -7.60
C GLY A 158 -1.30 3.76 -7.97
N ALA A 159 -0.08 3.56 -8.48
CA ALA A 159 0.76 4.64 -8.97
C ALA A 159 0.18 5.33 -10.23
N LYS A 160 -0.39 4.55 -11.16
CA LYS A 160 -1.12 5.13 -12.33
C LYS A 160 -2.33 5.95 -11.89
N ASP A 161 -3.09 5.44 -10.92
CA ASP A 161 -4.31 6.11 -10.42
C ASP A 161 -4.00 7.49 -9.81
N ILE A 162 -2.82 7.66 -9.22
CA ILE A 162 -2.37 8.96 -8.71
C ILE A 162 -1.56 9.78 -9.72
N GLY A 163 -1.54 9.38 -11.00
CA GLY A 163 -0.89 10.12 -12.10
C GLY A 163 0.63 9.99 -12.15
N LEU A 164 1.25 9.00 -11.48
CA LEU A 164 2.66 8.69 -11.69
C LEU A 164 2.84 7.94 -13.00
N HIS A 165 3.94 8.21 -13.68
CA HIS A 165 4.24 7.55 -14.93
C HIS A 165 4.63 6.08 -14.70
N VAL A 166 3.80 5.16 -15.20
CA VAL A 166 4.07 3.71 -15.27
C VAL A 166 3.91 3.29 -16.72
N PRO A 167 4.96 2.83 -17.40
CA PRO A 167 4.86 2.39 -18.79
C PRO A 167 3.90 1.21 -18.92
N ASP A 168 2.97 1.26 -19.89
CA ASP A 168 1.96 0.20 -20.10
C ASP A 168 2.61 -1.16 -20.30
N LYS A 169 3.71 -1.22 -21.04
CA LYS A 169 4.47 -2.44 -21.28
C LYS A 169 4.91 -3.16 -20.00
N VAL A 170 5.16 -2.44 -18.90
CA VAL A 170 5.54 -3.05 -17.62
C VAL A 170 4.40 -3.86 -17.03
N LEU A 171 3.16 -3.36 -17.14
CA LEU A 171 1.96 -4.06 -16.65
C LEU A 171 1.48 -5.14 -17.62
N GLU A 172 1.70 -4.98 -18.92
CA GLU A 172 1.35 -5.97 -19.94
C GLU A 172 2.25 -7.22 -19.88
N ASN A 173 3.49 -7.05 -19.45
CA ASN A 173 4.46 -8.14 -19.35
C ASN A 173 4.38 -8.90 -18.00
N SER A 174 3.60 -8.41 -17.00
CA SER A 174 3.58 -8.98 -15.64
C SER A 174 2.46 -9.99 -15.36
#